data_42742c6a55b8d84ea29a204579948f2d
#
_entry.id   42742c6a55b8d84ea29a204579948f2d
#
_cell.length_a   1.000
_cell.length_b   1.000
_cell.length_c   1.000
_cell.angle_alpha   90.00
_cell.angle_beta   90.00
_cell.angle_gamma   90.00
#
_symmetry.space_group_name_H-M   'P 1'
#
loop_
_entity.id
_entity.type
_entity.pdbx_description
1 polymer ?
#
loop_
_entity_poly.entity_id
_entity_poly.type
_entity_poly.pdbx_seq_one_letter_code
_entity_poly.pdbx_strand_id
1 'polypeptide(L)'
;MRSILLFFIIFIYTFADAQTNLGQTWNVGLFGYKTTFNTGSIVHDTFLASVIFRRGHSNICDANGNILFVCNGMNIYDKYYNLMQDGDTIVPKAWSDFNQNSSTYTESSIILPFENKKYYVVTPAMNDTQLTKSLGAGNPPLYGPFNLLLYHVVDMNANNGLGKVTQRMMPILENKELSKTQMMACRHANGKDWWLLKMAGDSNIVFKFLFTQDSVYNKGYQYIPYPWRGYWDIQGQMVFSRDGTKWATTYINFFGEAYLGDFDRCTGELSNIIKLSVPPQSSGYTLPVNEMDTLNTGLSFSPSGNMLYIARHTHVMQYNLATQTYYKVCGWDTTADAFTKYTSLMLATNDKIYIGNFHGTCKQMSVIDNPDVPGPGCNFCRKCLRSISVYGVLSMPPCMPNYELGASGQTCWPLMNEEVAGNNTSWEVYPNPAQGVVYIKHKEGKTKRLYNTLGQLLDETHSGLFDVSRLSKGIYFVQCDGEMKKVVVE
;
A
#
# COMPACT_ATOMS: atom_id res chain seq x y z
N MET A 1 -25.77 -63.06 -9.78
CA MET A 1 -25.77 -61.59 -9.63
C MET A 1 -24.40 -61.13 -9.14
N ARG A 2 -23.60 -60.55 -10.03
CA ARG A 2 -22.28 -59.97 -9.67
C ARG A 2 -22.47 -58.48 -9.51
N SER A 3 -22.33 -57.98 -8.30
CA SER A 3 -22.33 -56.54 -8.01
C SER A 3 -20.99 -55.93 -8.40
N ILE A 4 -20.99 -55.02 -9.36
CA ILE A 4 -19.84 -54.20 -9.74
C ILE A 4 -19.83 -52.98 -8.82
N LEU A 5 -18.82 -52.89 -7.96
CA LEU A 5 -18.56 -51.72 -7.12
C LEU A 5 -17.77 -50.73 -7.96
N LEU A 6 -18.39 -49.62 -8.34
CA LEU A 6 -17.72 -48.49 -9.01
C LEU A 6 -17.04 -47.63 -7.93
N PHE A 7 -15.70 -47.64 -7.89
CA PHE A 7 -14.93 -46.68 -7.13
C PHE A 7 -14.84 -45.37 -7.91
N PHE A 8 -15.53 -44.34 -7.42
CA PHE A 8 -15.27 -42.93 -7.84
C PHE A 8 -14.01 -42.42 -7.13
N ILE A 9 -12.90 -42.32 -7.86
CA ILE A 9 -11.72 -41.60 -7.39
C ILE A 9 -11.99 -40.12 -7.61
N ILE A 10 -12.30 -39.38 -6.52
CA ILE A 10 -12.36 -37.93 -6.54
C ILE A 10 -10.91 -37.44 -6.49
N PHE A 11 -10.40 -36.94 -7.61
CA PHE A 11 -9.16 -36.15 -7.63
C PHE A 11 -9.44 -34.79 -7.02
N ILE A 12 -9.10 -34.63 -5.75
CA ILE A 12 -9.01 -33.31 -5.14
C ILE A 12 -7.72 -32.69 -5.67
N TYR A 13 -7.85 -31.83 -6.67
CA TYR A 13 -6.76 -30.94 -7.05
C TYR A 13 -6.60 -29.90 -5.93
N THR A 14 -5.67 -30.14 -5.03
CA THR A 14 -5.15 -29.09 -4.17
C THR A 14 -4.28 -28.19 -5.06
N PHE A 15 -4.80 -27.06 -5.48
CA PHE A 15 -3.96 -25.98 -5.95
C PHE A 15 -3.15 -25.51 -4.75
N ALA A 16 -1.93 -26.00 -4.63
CA ALA A 16 -0.96 -25.41 -3.72
C ALA A 16 -0.62 -24.04 -4.29
N ASP A 17 -1.12 -22.99 -3.66
CA ASP A 17 -0.70 -21.63 -3.94
C ASP A 17 0.79 -21.50 -3.64
N ALA A 18 1.61 -21.48 -4.69
CA ALA A 18 3.07 -21.40 -4.61
C ALA A 18 3.57 -19.96 -4.31
N GLN A 19 2.80 -19.13 -3.60
CA GLN A 19 3.17 -17.74 -3.30
C GLN A 19 3.51 -17.47 -1.83
N THR A 20 3.71 -18.48 -1.02
CA THR A 20 3.76 -18.32 0.44
C THR A 20 5.01 -17.66 1.01
N ASN A 21 6.10 -17.48 0.23
CA ASN A 21 7.40 -17.06 0.76
C ASN A 21 7.90 -15.70 0.21
N LEU A 22 7.08 -14.97 -0.55
CA LEU A 22 7.52 -13.72 -1.21
C LEU A 22 7.93 -12.61 -0.22
N GLY A 23 7.43 -12.66 1.01
CA GLY A 23 7.75 -11.75 2.09
C GLY A 23 8.59 -12.35 3.23
N GLN A 24 9.18 -13.54 3.05
CA GLN A 24 9.81 -14.29 4.13
C GLN A 24 11.14 -13.68 4.61
N THR A 25 11.92 -13.11 3.71
CA THR A 25 13.20 -12.47 4.04
C THR A 25 13.10 -10.98 3.85
N TRP A 26 13.55 -10.21 4.83
CA TRP A 26 13.61 -8.76 4.81
C TRP A 26 15.04 -8.26 4.77
N ASN A 27 15.27 -7.18 4.05
CA ASN A 27 16.43 -6.34 4.28
C ASN A 27 16.15 -5.44 5.48
N VAL A 28 16.98 -5.51 6.50
CA VAL A 28 16.82 -4.72 7.72
C VAL A 28 18.13 -3.98 8.00
N GLY A 29 18.04 -2.74 8.42
CA GLY A 29 19.21 -1.93 8.72
C GLY A 29 19.79 -1.17 7.52
N LEU A 30 20.63 -0.18 7.80
CA LEU A 30 21.16 0.77 6.82
C LEU A 30 21.88 0.11 5.64
N PHE A 31 22.48 -1.05 5.84
CA PHE A 31 23.23 -1.80 4.82
C PHE A 31 22.56 -3.13 4.43
N GLY A 32 21.26 -3.26 4.68
CA GLY A 32 20.45 -4.36 4.16
C GLY A 32 20.85 -5.75 4.69
N TYR A 33 20.87 -5.91 6.00
CA TYR A 33 21.03 -7.24 6.59
C TYR A 33 19.81 -8.10 6.25
N LYS A 34 20.06 -9.28 5.73
CA LYS A 34 18.98 -10.24 5.47
C LYS A 34 18.52 -10.84 6.79
N THR A 35 17.24 -10.78 7.02
CA THR A 35 16.58 -11.41 8.16
C THR A 35 15.46 -12.29 7.63
N THR A 36 15.58 -13.60 7.80
CA THR A 36 14.60 -14.59 7.34
C THR A 36 13.74 -15.02 8.51
N PHE A 37 12.43 -14.90 8.34
CA PHE A 37 11.42 -15.24 9.34
C PHE A 37 10.83 -16.60 9.06
N ASN A 38 11.35 -17.63 9.72
CA ASN A 38 10.81 -18.98 9.64
C ASN A 38 9.85 -19.26 10.81
N THR A 39 8.99 -20.24 10.65
CA THR A 39 8.19 -20.74 11.77
C THR A 39 9.11 -21.26 12.89
N GLY A 40 9.06 -20.60 14.04
CA GLY A 40 9.86 -20.98 15.23
C GLY A 40 11.31 -20.51 15.24
N SER A 41 11.86 -19.89 14.18
CA SER A 41 13.22 -19.37 14.17
C SER A 41 13.39 -18.13 13.31
N ILE A 42 14.39 -17.31 13.68
CA ILE A 42 14.82 -16.15 12.90
C ILE A 42 16.27 -16.34 12.53
N VAL A 43 16.59 -16.23 11.26
CA VAL A 43 17.96 -16.37 10.76
C VAL A 43 18.44 -15.02 10.26
N HIS A 44 19.59 -14.57 10.78
CA HIS A 44 20.26 -13.36 10.32
C HIS A 44 21.47 -13.76 9.47
N ASP A 45 21.54 -13.21 8.27
CA ASP A 45 22.73 -13.31 7.43
C ASP A 45 23.69 -12.18 7.81
N THR A 46 24.98 -12.52 7.91
CA THR A 46 26.05 -11.56 8.19
C THR A 46 26.52 -10.79 6.96
N PHE A 47 25.96 -11.08 5.80
CA PHE A 47 26.32 -10.40 4.56
C PHE A 47 25.94 -8.93 4.63
N LEU A 48 26.91 -8.06 4.40
CA LEU A 48 26.75 -6.62 4.35
C LEU A 48 26.54 -6.19 2.90
N ALA A 49 25.39 -5.66 2.57
CA ALA A 49 25.17 -5.08 1.24
C ALA A 49 26.01 -3.81 1.07
N SER A 50 26.58 -3.60 -0.12
CA SER A 50 27.24 -2.35 -0.50
C SER A 50 26.24 -1.18 -0.73
N VAL A 51 24.94 -1.46 -0.63
CA VAL A 51 23.83 -0.54 -0.91
C VAL A 51 23.31 0.06 0.39
N ILE A 52 23.03 1.36 0.36
CA ILE A 52 22.41 2.05 1.49
C ILE A 52 20.90 1.92 1.40
N PHE A 53 20.30 1.41 2.49
CA PHE A 53 18.87 1.34 2.70
C PHE A 53 18.47 2.27 3.84
N ARG A 54 17.87 3.40 3.50
CA ARG A 54 17.26 4.27 4.51
C ARG A 54 15.87 3.74 4.86
N ARG A 55 14.87 4.56 5.05
CA ARG A 55 13.52 4.14 5.49
C ARG A 55 12.62 3.65 4.36
N GLY A 56 12.86 4.11 3.13
CA GLY A 56 11.96 3.91 2.00
C GLY A 56 12.41 2.81 1.06
N HIS A 57 12.54 1.59 1.56
CA HIS A 57 12.93 0.46 0.74
C HIS A 57 11.86 -0.64 0.71
N SER A 58 11.94 -1.47 -0.29
CA SER A 58 11.15 -2.69 -0.44
C SER A 58 12.02 -3.80 -1.03
N ASN A 59 11.69 -5.03 -0.72
CA ASN A 59 12.27 -6.19 -1.38
C ASN A 59 11.19 -7.23 -1.65
N ILE A 60 11.48 -8.16 -2.52
CA ILE A 60 10.63 -9.32 -2.78
C ILE A 60 11.50 -10.57 -2.82
N CYS A 61 10.92 -11.70 -2.37
CA CYS A 61 11.58 -12.99 -2.41
C CYS A 61 11.08 -13.86 -3.56
N ASP A 62 11.83 -14.92 -3.85
CA ASP A 62 11.37 -16.03 -4.67
C ASP A 62 10.48 -16.99 -3.85
N ALA A 63 9.94 -18.03 -4.49
CA ALA A 63 9.10 -19.03 -3.83
C ALA A 63 9.82 -19.82 -2.70
N ASN A 64 11.16 -19.75 -2.63
CA ASN A 64 11.96 -20.37 -1.59
C ASN A 64 12.27 -19.39 -0.43
N GLY A 65 11.77 -18.16 -0.48
CA GLY A 65 12.02 -17.13 0.52
C GLY A 65 13.37 -16.41 0.38
N ASN A 66 14.13 -16.64 -0.69
CA ASN A 66 15.35 -15.92 -0.95
C ASN A 66 15.06 -14.58 -1.62
N ILE A 67 15.79 -13.53 -1.25
CA ILE A 67 15.63 -12.22 -1.90
C ILE A 67 15.88 -12.35 -3.40
N LEU A 68 14.90 -11.91 -4.18
CA LEU A 68 14.94 -11.91 -5.64
C LEU A 68 15.53 -10.60 -6.16
N PHE A 69 15.03 -9.47 -5.66
CA PHE A 69 15.57 -8.13 -5.90
C PHE A 69 15.09 -7.14 -4.84
N VAL A 70 15.69 -5.97 -4.82
CA VAL A 70 15.42 -4.92 -3.84
C VAL A 70 15.31 -3.56 -4.51
N CYS A 71 14.52 -2.66 -3.92
CA CYS A 71 14.43 -1.26 -4.30
C CYS A 71 14.67 -0.38 -3.07
N ASN A 72 15.57 0.60 -3.17
CA ASN A 72 15.81 1.55 -2.07
C ASN A 72 15.05 2.87 -2.24
N GLY A 73 14.04 2.89 -3.13
CA GLY A 73 13.23 4.04 -3.46
C GLY A 73 13.84 4.98 -4.50
N MET A 74 15.09 4.76 -4.91
CA MET A 74 15.82 5.55 -5.91
C MET A 74 16.45 4.69 -7.02
N ASN A 75 16.80 3.46 -6.68
CA ASN A 75 17.42 2.49 -7.57
C ASN A 75 16.88 1.09 -7.30
N ILE A 76 16.98 0.20 -8.29
CA ILE A 76 16.62 -1.21 -8.18
C ILE A 76 17.91 -2.06 -8.31
N TYR A 77 18.08 -3.03 -7.43
CA TYR A 77 19.26 -3.89 -7.32
C TYR A 77 18.85 -5.36 -7.43
N ASP A 78 19.71 -6.16 -8.03
CA ASP A 78 19.53 -7.61 -8.12
C ASP A 78 19.72 -8.33 -6.76
N LYS A 79 19.55 -9.65 -6.74
CA LYS A 79 19.70 -10.48 -5.54
C LYS A 79 21.11 -10.46 -4.92
N TYR A 80 22.12 -10.00 -5.66
CA TYR A 80 23.51 -9.83 -5.20
C TYR A 80 23.80 -8.39 -4.79
N TYR A 81 22.80 -7.51 -4.81
CA TYR A 81 22.92 -6.07 -4.54
C TYR A 81 23.77 -5.30 -5.56
N ASN A 82 23.95 -5.84 -6.76
CA ASN A 82 24.43 -5.07 -7.88
C ASN A 82 23.28 -4.28 -8.51
N LEU A 83 23.61 -3.13 -9.08
CA LEU A 83 22.62 -2.33 -9.79
C LEU A 83 22.00 -3.18 -10.91
N MET A 84 20.66 -3.33 -10.88
CA MET A 84 19.94 -4.07 -11.92
C MET A 84 20.09 -3.37 -13.27
N GLN A 85 20.12 -4.12 -14.34
CA GLN A 85 20.19 -3.54 -15.68
C GLN A 85 19.04 -2.54 -15.88
N ASP A 86 19.35 -1.29 -16.26
CA ASP A 86 18.44 -0.15 -16.40
C ASP A 86 17.68 0.24 -15.10
N GLY A 87 18.16 -0.22 -13.95
CA GLY A 87 17.56 0.03 -12.63
C GLY A 87 18.12 1.22 -11.87
N ASP A 88 19.03 1.99 -12.49
CA ASP A 88 19.57 3.22 -11.91
C ASP A 88 18.59 4.39 -12.00
N THR A 89 18.59 5.24 -11.00
CA THR A 89 17.88 6.53 -11.01
C THR A 89 16.44 6.41 -11.54
N ILE A 90 15.63 5.63 -10.83
CA ILE A 90 14.22 5.37 -11.20
C ILE A 90 13.24 6.51 -10.79
N VAL A 91 13.77 7.63 -10.36
CA VAL A 91 13.04 8.87 -9.99
C VAL A 91 13.75 10.07 -10.62
N PRO A 92 13.17 11.28 -10.63
CA PRO A 92 13.88 12.46 -11.13
C PRO A 92 15.26 12.62 -10.49
N LYS A 93 16.27 12.89 -11.32
CA LYS A 93 17.68 12.87 -10.88
C LYS A 93 17.95 13.85 -9.74
N ALA A 94 17.41 15.07 -9.82
CA ALA A 94 17.59 16.07 -8.76
C ALA A 94 17.01 15.57 -7.43
N TRP A 95 15.88 14.87 -7.44
CA TRP A 95 15.30 14.24 -6.26
C TRP A 95 16.17 13.11 -5.71
N SER A 96 16.74 12.27 -6.58
CA SER A 96 17.67 11.20 -6.18
C SER A 96 18.94 11.77 -5.55
N ASP A 97 19.54 12.77 -6.17
CA ASP A 97 20.77 13.43 -5.68
C ASP A 97 20.52 14.09 -4.32
N PHE A 98 19.39 14.80 -4.16
CA PHE A 98 19.01 15.40 -2.89
C PHE A 98 18.89 14.36 -1.75
N ASN A 99 18.36 13.18 -2.03
CA ASN A 99 18.22 12.09 -1.07
C ASN A 99 19.48 11.20 -0.98
N GLN A 100 20.58 11.56 -1.61
CA GLN A 100 21.84 10.79 -1.61
C GLN A 100 21.59 9.33 -2.05
N ASN A 101 20.85 9.17 -3.11
CA ASN A 101 20.51 7.90 -3.76
C ASN A 101 19.80 6.84 -2.88
N SER A 102 19.12 7.27 -1.79
CA SER A 102 18.30 6.37 -0.97
C SER A 102 17.16 7.11 -0.28
N SER A 103 15.92 6.62 -0.41
CA SER A 103 14.75 7.28 0.16
C SER A 103 14.76 7.30 1.68
N THR A 104 14.43 8.47 2.24
CA THR A 104 14.35 8.69 3.69
C THR A 104 12.92 8.52 4.24
N TYR A 105 11.94 8.28 3.37
CA TYR A 105 10.52 8.16 3.74
C TYR A 105 10.07 6.71 3.71
N THR A 106 9.33 6.28 4.73
CA THR A 106 8.70 4.96 4.75
C THR A 106 7.66 4.85 3.63
N GLU A 107 7.35 3.62 3.20
CA GLU A 107 6.35 3.37 2.14
C GLU A 107 6.61 4.17 0.84
N SER A 108 7.87 4.45 0.54
CA SER A 108 8.28 5.14 -0.70
C SER A 108 8.75 4.19 -1.80
N SER A 109 8.55 2.91 -1.65
CA SER A 109 8.61 1.92 -2.73
C SER A 109 7.75 0.72 -2.39
N ILE A 110 7.04 0.17 -3.37
CA ILE A 110 6.25 -1.05 -3.27
C ILE A 110 6.53 -1.91 -4.49
N ILE A 111 6.67 -3.23 -4.30
CA ILE A 111 6.86 -4.20 -5.36
C ILE A 111 5.60 -5.04 -5.49
N LEU A 112 5.04 -5.13 -6.71
CA LEU A 112 3.82 -5.88 -7.01
C LEU A 112 4.16 -7.01 -7.98
N PRO A 113 4.08 -8.29 -7.56
CA PRO A 113 4.35 -9.44 -8.42
C PRO A 113 3.18 -9.77 -9.34
N PHE A 114 3.50 -10.13 -10.58
CA PHE A 114 2.58 -10.64 -11.59
C PHE A 114 3.08 -11.96 -12.20
N GLU A 115 2.25 -12.56 -13.05
CA GLU A 115 2.60 -13.78 -13.78
C GLU A 115 3.83 -13.55 -14.68
N ASN A 116 4.47 -14.64 -15.13
CA ASN A 116 5.64 -14.62 -16.00
C ASN A 116 6.84 -13.84 -15.43
N LYS A 117 6.99 -13.80 -14.10
CA LYS A 117 8.10 -13.11 -13.41
C LYS A 117 8.22 -11.63 -13.77
N LYS A 118 7.09 -11.01 -14.04
CA LYS A 118 6.96 -9.56 -14.22
C LYS A 118 6.61 -8.92 -12.88
N TYR A 119 7.19 -7.76 -12.61
CA TYR A 119 6.97 -7.01 -11.38
C TYR A 119 6.78 -5.54 -11.69
N TYR A 120 5.84 -4.91 -11.02
CA TYR A 120 5.78 -3.46 -10.97
C TYR A 120 6.47 -2.98 -9.69
N VAL A 121 7.30 -1.95 -9.82
CA VAL A 121 7.86 -1.20 -8.68
C VAL A 121 7.25 0.19 -8.72
N VAL A 122 6.62 0.62 -7.63
CA VAL A 122 5.96 1.92 -7.56
C VAL A 122 6.72 2.82 -6.61
N THR A 123 7.03 4.04 -7.06
CA THR A 123 7.79 5.03 -6.27
C THR A 123 7.15 6.42 -6.37
N PRO A 124 6.85 7.08 -5.24
CA PRO A 124 6.51 8.49 -5.22
C PRO A 124 7.79 9.36 -5.23
N ALA A 125 7.71 10.54 -5.79
CA ALA A 125 8.83 11.47 -5.88
C ALA A 125 8.37 12.94 -5.93
N MET A 126 9.33 13.85 -5.90
CA MET A 126 9.15 15.23 -6.32
C MET A 126 9.74 15.42 -7.73
N ASN A 127 9.04 16.16 -8.59
CA ASN A 127 9.65 16.68 -9.80
C ASN A 127 10.56 17.87 -9.50
N ASP A 128 11.36 18.28 -10.47
CA ASP A 128 12.35 19.34 -10.29
C ASP A 128 11.71 20.70 -9.88
N THR A 129 10.53 21.00 -10.41
CA THR A 129 9.78 22.22 -10.05
C THR A 129 9.34 22.20 -8.60
N GLN A 130 8.77 21.08 -8.14
CA GLN A 130 8.32 20.94 -6.74
C GLN A 130 9.51 20.93 -5.78
N LEU A 131 10.60 20.29 -6.15
CA LEU A 131 11.84 20.28 -5.35
C LEU A 131 12.40 21.70 -5.22
N THR A 132 12.51 22.44 -6.32
CA THR A 132 12.99 23.84 -6.32
C THR A 132 12.09 24.74 -5.48
N LYS A 133 10.77 24.60 -5.62
CA LYS A 133 9.79 25.34 -4.79
C LYS A 133 9.98 25.03 -3.31
N SER A 134 10.16 23.77 -2.96
CA SER A 134 10.34 23.33 -1.56
C SER A 134 11.65 23.84 -0.97
N LEU A 135 12.72 23.91 -1.76
CA LEU A 135 14.01 24.48 -1.35
C LEU A 135 13.97 26.00 -1.22
N GLY A 136 13.30 26.69 -2.15
CA GLY A 136 13.23 28.15 -2.20
C GLY A 136 12.33 28.78 -1.14
N ALA A 137 11.37 28.04 -0.61
CA ALA A 137 10.44 28.52 0.43
C ALA A 137 11.04 28.59 1.85
N GLY A 138 12.35 28.30 2.02
CA GLY A 138 12.97 28.19 3.35
C GLY A 138 12.48 26.99 4.14
N ASN A 139 11.54 26.22 3.58
CA ASN A 139 11.10 24.93 4.11
C ASN A 139 12.02 23.86 3.52
N PRO A 140 12.81 23.14 4.35
CA PRO A 140 13.55 22.02 3.81
C PRO A 140 12.59 21.05 3.12
N PRO A 141 13.00 20.36 2.04
CA PRO A 141 12.17 19.40 1.31
C PRO A 141 11.56 18.31 2.19
N LEU A 142 12.05 18.21 3.43
CA LEU A 142 11.46 17.39 4.49
C LEU A 142 9.99 17.72 4.76
N TYR A 143 9.52 18.93 4.43
CA TYR A 143 8.15 19.38 4.72
C TYR A 143 7.25 19.52 3.49
N GLY A 144 7.79 19.48 2.26
CA GLY A 144 6.96 19.55 1.04
C GLY A 144 6.33 18.20 0.66
N PRO A 145 5.13 18.18 0.07
CA PRO A 145 4.49 16.95 -0.43
C PRO A 145 5.21 16.42 -1.66
N PHE A 146 5.06 15.11 -1.95
CA PHE A 146 5.38 14.57 -3.26
C PHE A 146 4.37 15.07 -4.29
N ASN A 147 4.74 15.05 -5.57
CA ASN A 147 3.83 15.45 -6.65
C ASN A 147 3.92 14.54 -7.89
N LEU A 148 4.65 13.45 -7.75
CA LEU A 148 4.75 12.38 -8.75
C LEU A 148 4.46 11.04 -8.09
N LEU A 149 3.72 10.18 -8.80
CA LEU A 149 3.65 8.75 -8.53
C LEU A 149 4.06 8.04 -9.81
N LEU A 150 5.12 7.25 -9.73
CA LEU A 150 5.75 6.58 -10.86
C LEU A 150 5.67 5.06 -10.70
N TYR A 151 5.61 4.34 -11.83
CA TYR A 151 5.85 2.91 -11.83
C TYR A 151 6.99 2.53 -12.78
N HIS A 152 7.57 1.38 -12.51
CA HIS A 152 8.64 0.75 -13.26
C HIS A 152 8.27 -0.71 -13.47
N VAL A 153 8.66 -1.28 -14.60
CA VAL A 153 8.42 -2.70 -14.89
C VAL A 153 9.74 -3.44 -14.86
N VAL A 154 9.83 -4.45 -14.02
CA VAL A 154 10.97 -5.36 -13.90
C VAL A 154 10.58 -6.70 -14.54
N ASP A 155 11.42 -7.20 -15.45
CA ASP A 155 11.32 -8.54 -16.03
C ASP A 155 12.48 -9.40 -15.51
N MET A 156 12.16 -10.38 -14.66
CA MET A 156 13.15 -11.28 -14.07
C MET A 156 13.55 -12.44 -15.00
N ASN A 157 12.94 -12.57 -16.18
CA ASN A 157 13.44 -13.50 -17.22
C ASN A 157 14.64 -12.93 -17.97
N ALA A 158 14.80 -11.61 -17.94
CA ALA A 158 15.90 -10.93 -18.58
C ALA A 158 17.23 -11.07 -17.81
N ASN A 159 18.34 -10.74 -18.48
CA ASN A 159 19.68 -10.69 -17.91
C ASN A 159 20.04 -11.98 -17.11
N ASN A 160 19.81 -13.15 -17.72
CA ASN A 160 20.11 -14.47 -17.12
C ASN A 160 19.47 -14.66 -15.72
N GLY A 161 18.27 -14.12 -15.49
CA GLY A 161 17.56 -14.23 -14.22
C GLY A 161 18.00 -13.23 -13.14
N LEU A 162 18.86 -12.26 -13.48
CA LEU A 162 19.22 -11.14 -12.61
C LEU A 162 18.25 -9.96 -12.74
N GLY A 163 17.39 -9.99 -13.78
CA GLY A 163 16.38 -8.99 -14.01
C GLY A 163 16.85 -7.78 -14.82
N LYS A 164 15.89 -7.12 -15.40
CA LYS A 164 16.06 -5.87 -16.15
C LYS A 164 14.84 -4.97 -15.94
N VAL A 165 15.06 -3.67 -15.78
CA VAL A 165 13.97 -2.68 -15.81
C VAL A 165 13.63 -2.41 -17.28
N THR A 166 12.44 -2.83 -17.71
CA THR A 166 11.98 -2.72 -19.11
C THR A 166 11.16 -1.45 -19.37
N GLN A 167 10.54 -0.89 -18.32
CA GLN A 167 9.89 0.42 -18.35
C GLN A 167 10.31 1.18 -17.10
N ARG A 168 10.64 2.45 -17.25
CA ARG A 168 11.18 3.28 -16.17
C ARG A 168 10.49 4.64 -16.11
N MET A 169 10.19 5.14 -14.90
CA MET A 169 9.59 6.44 -14.64
C MET A 169 8.28 6.69 -15.41
N MET A 170 7.43 5.67 -15.49
CA MET A 170 6.12 5.79 -16.12
C MET A 170 5.17 6.49 -15.15
N PRO A 171 4.60 7.66 -15.50
CA PRO A 171 3.76 8.40 -14.57
C PRO A 171 2.38 7.73 -14.42
N ILE A 172 1.93 7.59 -13.18
CA ILE A 172 0.56 7.19 -12.82
C ILE A 172 -0.25 8.43 -12.44
N LEU A 173 0.40 9.35 -11.73
CA LEU A 173 -0.20 10.59 -11.27
C LEU A 173 0.87 11.69 -11.21
N GLU A 174 0.55 12.85 -11.79
CA GLU A 174 1.43 14.01 -11.84
C GLU A 174 0.73 15.27 -11.33
N ASN A 175 1.52 16.19 -10.77
CA ASN A 175 1.06 17.51 -10.36
C ASN A 175 -0.11 17.47 -9.36
N LYS A 176 -0.17 16.43 -8.53
CA LYS A 176 -1.08 16.31 -7.39
C LYS A 176 -0.24 16.17 -6.13
N GLU A 177 -0.60 16.93 -5.09
CA GLU A 177 0.09 16.81 -3.81
C GLU A 177 -0.20 15.46 -3.17
N LEU A 178 0.86 14.71 -2.87
CA LEU A 178 0.80 13.36 -2.31
C LEU A 178 1.48 13.35 -0.95
N SER A 179 0.94 12.55 -0.04
CA SER A 179 1.62 12.21 1.21
C SER A 179 3.01 11.62 0.93
N LYS A 180 3.98 11.89 1.78
CA LYS A 180 5.34 11.34 1.66
C LYS A 180 5.43 9.86 1.98
N THR A 181 4.51 9.39 2.76
CA THR A 181 4.34 8.00 3.16
C THR A 181 2.91 7.54 2.79
N GLN A 182 2.29 6.66 3.54
CA GLN A 182 0.88 6.26 3.39
C GLN A 182 0.56 5.79 1.96
N MET A 183 1.28 4.77 1.54
CA MET A 183 1.09 4.05 0.29
C MET A 183 1.11 2.55 0.57
N MET A 184 0.03 1.86 0.23
CA MET A 184 -0.04 0.41 0.42
C MET A 184 -0.87 -0.24 -0.68
N ALA A 185 -0.53 -1.49 -0.99
CA ALA A 185 -1.25 -2.29 -1.97
C ALA A 185 -1.99 -3.46 -1.31
N CYS A 186 -3.09 -3.85 -1.93
CA CYS A 186 -3.88 -5.02 -1.57
C CYS A 186 -4.22 -5.82 -2.82
N ARG A 187 -4.15 -7.14 -2.74
CA ARG A 187 -4.53 -8.02 -3.86
C ARG A 187 -6.01 -7.82 -4.19
N HIS A 188 -6.32 -7.59 -5.47
CA HIS A 188 -7.69 -7.57 -5.98
C HIS A 188 -8.39 -8.92 -5.70
N ALA A 189 -9.71 -8.91 -5.59
CA ALA A 189 -10.47 -10.11 -5.26
C ALA A 189 -10.35 -11.25 -6.29
N ASN A 190 -9.89 -10.96 -7.52
CA ASN A 190 -9.58 -11.99 -8.52
C ASN A 190 -8.28 -12.77 -8.21
N GLY A 191 -7.51 -12.37 -7.20
CA GLY A 191 -6.26 -13.01 -6.80
C GLY A 191 -5.06 -12.78 -7.73
N LYS A 192 -5.20 -11.95 -8.77
CA LYS A 192 -4.16 -11.69 -9.78
C LYS A 192 -3.71 -10.24 -9.80
N ASP A 193 -4.65 -9.30 -9.80
CA ASP A 193 -4.42 -7.87 -9.90
C ASP A 193 -4.17 -7.25 -8.53
N TRP A 194 -3.76 -5.97 -8.51
CA TRP A 194 -3.45 -5.24 -7.29
C TRP A 194 -4.15 -3.89 -7.24
N TRP A 195 -4.80 -3.61 -6.14
CA TRP A 195 -5.13 -2.25 -5.74
C TRP A 195 -3.92 -1.59 -5.11
N LEU A 196 -3.64 -0.35 -5.49
CA LEU A 196 -2.73 0.54 -4.79
C LEU A 196 -3.50 1.75 -4.29
N LEU A 197 -3.39 2.02 -3.01
CA LEU A 197 -3.91 3.24 -2.37
C LEU A 197 -2.79 4.19 -2.05
N LYS A 198 -3.01 5.49 -2.30
CA LYS A 198 -2.07 6.56 -1.99
C LYS A 198 -2.80 7.77 -1.42
N MET A 199 -2.40 8.22 -0.22
CA MET A 199 -2.98 9.42 0.39
C MET A 199 -2.54 10.68 -0.34
N ALA A 200 -3.45 11.66 -0.44
CA ALA A 200 -3.12 13.03 -0.82
C ALA A 200 -2.29 13.72 0.27
N GLY A 201 -1.55 14.76 -0.11
CA GLY A 201 -0.75 15.58 0.80
C GLY A 201 -1.42 16.90 1.17
N ASP A 202 -2.50 17.27 0.50
CA ASP A 202 -3.18 18.57 0.62
C ASP A 202 -4.67 18.47 1.00
N SER A 203 -5.18 17.25 1.13
CA SER A 203 -6.62 17.00 1.31
C SER A 203 -6.91 15.65 1.93
N ASN A 204 -8.18 15.44 2.30
CA ASN A 204 -8.68 14.19 2.84
C ASN A 204 -9.05 13.15 1.76
N ILE A 205 -8.20 13.04 0.74
CA ILE A 205 -8.41 12.17 -0.41
C ILE A 205 -7.45 10.97 -0.35
N VAL A 206 -7.96 9.80 -0.72
CA VAL A 206 -7.18 8.63 -1.05
C VAL A 206 -7.32 8.35 -2.55
N PHE A 207 -6.22 8.35 -3.29
CA PHE A 207 -6.17 7.95 -4.68
C PHE A 207 -6.14 6.42 -4.78
N LYS A 208 -6.80 5.88 -5.81
CA LYS A 208 -6.96 4.45 -6.06
C LYS A 208 -6.44 4.09 -7.44
N PHE A 209 -5.57 3.11 -7.52
CA PHE A 209 -5.01 2.61 -8.76
C PHE A 209 -5.16 1.11 -8.85
N LEU A 210 -5.53 0.61 -10.02
CA LEU A 210 -5.60 -0.82 -10.30
C LEU A 210 -4.46 -1.20 -11.22
N PHE A 211 -3.60 -2.08 -10.75
CA PHE A 211 -2.52 -2.71 -11.52
C PHE A 211 -2.98 -4.07 -12.01
N THR A 212 -2.88 -4.30 -13.29
CA THR A 212 -3.15 -5.59 -13.94
C THR A 212 -1.87 -6.12 -14.60
N GLN A 213 -1.92 -7.32 -15.16
CA GLN A 213 -0.77 -7.91 -15.87
C GLN A 213 -0.19 -6.98 -16.92
N ASP A 214 -1.02 -6.20 -17.61
CA ASP A 214 -0.63 -5.46 -18.81
C ASP A 214 -0.79 -3.94 -18.71
N SER A 215 -1.51 -3.45 -17.71
CA SER A 215 -1.90 -2.04 -17.63
C SER A 215 -2.03 -1.54 -16.19
N VAL A 216 -1.91 -0.22 -16.03
CA VAL A 216 -2.16 0.49 -14.79
C VAL A 216 -3.30 1.47 -15.02
N TYR A 217 -4.34 1.40 -14.18
CA TYR A 217 -5.53 2.23 -14.29
C TYR A 217 -5.64 3.17 -13.11
N ASN A 218 -5.83 4.45 -13.37
CA ASN A 218 -6.24 5.42 -12.35
C ASN A 218 -7.77 5.28 -12.15
N LYS A 219 -8.17 4.79 -10.98
CA LYS A 219 -9.58 4.61 -10.60
C LYS A 219 -10.14 5.78 -9.82
N GLY A 220 -9.49 6.94 -9.94
CA GLY A 220 -9.92 8.16 -9.28
C GLY A 220 -9.54 8.20 -7.80
N TYR A 221 -10.39 8.81 -7.02
CA TYR A 221 -10.14 9.00 -5.60
C TYR A 221 -11.43 8.87 -4.79
N GLN A 222 -11.25 8.72 -3.48
CA GLN A 222 -12.33 8.70 -2.51
C GLN A 222 -12.02 9.67 -1.36
N TYR A 223 -13.04 10.40 -0.90
CA TYR A 223 -12.93 11.19 0.32
C TYR A 223 -13.00 10.28 1.54
N ILE A 224 -12.16 10.57 2.53
CA ILE A 224 -12.22 9.94 3.85
C ILE A 224 -12.60 11.00 4.89
N PRO A 225 -13.28 10.63 5.98
CA PRO A 225 -13.76 11.57 6.99
C PRO A 225 -12.62 12.06 7.89
N TYR A 226 -11.59 12.62 7.28
CA TYR A 226 -10.40 13.13 7.92
C TYR A 226 -10.31 14.66 7.74
N PRO A 227 -10.22 15.44 8.81
CA PRO A 227 -10.00 16.87 8.69
C PRO A 227 -8.52 17.13 8.37
N TRP A 228 -8.21 17.40 7.10
CA TRP A 228 -6.87 17.84 6.73
C TRP A 228 -6.46 19.12 7.48
N ARG A 229 -5.28 19.12 8.09
CA ARG A 229 -4.83 20.20 9.01
C ARG A 229 -3.50 20.83 8.59
N GLY A 230 -3.04 20.53 7.39
CA GLY A 230 -1.82 21.11 6.85
C GLY A 230 -0.67 20.13 6.65
N TYR A 231 0.49 20.63 6.31
CA TYR A 231 1.65 19.84 5.91
C TYR A 231 2.21 18.86 6.96
N TRP A 232 1.81 18.96 8.20
CA TRP A 232 2.19 18.02 9.26
C TRP A 232 1.51 16.65 9.09
N ASP A 233 0.40 16.61 8.34
CA ASP A 233 -0.40 15.40 8.13
C ASP A 233 0.08 14.53 6.95
N ILE A 234 1.19 14.90 6.30
CA ILE A 234 1.70 14.21 5.10
C ILE A 234 2.56 13.00 5.40
N GLN A 235 2.56 12.50 6.61
CA GLN A 235 3.31 11.30 7.03
C GLN A 235 2.43 10.42 7.91
N GLY A 236 2.69 9.12 7.86
CA GLY A 236 2.00 8.09 8.62
C GLY A 236 2.36 6.71 8.09
N GLN A 237 1.55 5.73 8.43
CA GLN A 237 1.62 4.38 7.85
C GLN A 237 0.22 3.96 7.38
N MET A 238 0.15 3.18 6.31
CA MET A 238 -1.06 2.58 5.78
C MET A 238 -0.91 1.06 5.76
N VAL A 239 -1.94 0.34 6.17
CA VAL A 239 -1.91 -1.12 6.22
C VAL A 239 -3.25 -1.71 5.82
N PHE A 240 -3.22 -2.94 5.30
CA PHE A 240 -4.39 -3.80 5.14
C PHE A 240 -4.30 -4.99 6.11
N SER A 241 -5.46 -5.54 6.50
CA SER A 241 -5.51 -6.84 7.19
C SER A 241 -5.03 -7.95 6.25
N ARG A 242 -4.63 -9.10 6.81
CA ARG A 242 -4.10 -10.22 6.01
C ARG A 242 -5.11 -10.74 4.99
N ASP A 243 -6.40 -10.72 5.31
CA ASP A 243 -7.49 -11.09 4.39
C ASP A 243 -7.88 -9.97 3.40
N GLY A 244 -7.30 -8.78 3.57
CA GLY A 244 -7.55 -7.61 2.73
C GLY A 244 -8.93 -6.99 2.91
N THR A 245 -9.69 -7.35 3.95
CA THR A 245 -11.05 -6.80 4.18
C THR A 245 -11.07 -5.53 5.01
N LYS A 246 -9.97 -5.23 5.73
CA LYS A 246 -9.81 -4.04 6.56
C LYS A 246 -8.65 -3.19 6.08
N TRP A 247 -8.80 -1.91 6.28
CA TRP A 247 -7.80 -0.88 5.99
C TRP A 247 -7.61 0.01 7.21
N ALA A 248 -6.40 0.44 7.46
CA ALA A 248 -6.11 1.42 8.50
C ALA A 248 -4.97 2.35 8.10
N THR A 249 -5.01 3.59 8.60
CA THR A 249 -3.94 4.57 8.42
C THR A 249 -3.73 5.41 9.67
N THR A 250 -2.48 5.82 9.90
CA THR A 250 -2.13 6.85 10.89
C THR A 250 -1.71 8.14 10.21
N TYR A 251 -1.74 9.20 11.01
CA TYR A 251 -1.12 10.48 10.69
C TYR A 251 -0.15 10.84 11.81
N ILE A 252 1.06 11.20 11.42
CA ILE A 252 2.08 11.69 12.37
C ILE A 252 1.79 13.16 12.64
N ASN A 253 0.77 13.41 13.42
CA ASN A 253 0.38 14.74 13.88
C ASN A 253 0.13 14.73 15.39
N PHE A 254 0.06 15.91 15.97
CA PHE A 254 -0.12 16.09 17.43
C PHE A 254 -1.50 15.69 17.95
N PHE A 255 -2.43 15.30 17.08
CA PHE A 255 -3.78 14.91 17.45
C PHE A 255 -3.96 13.42 17.73
N GLY A 256 -2.93 12.60 17.43
CA GLY A 256 -2.93 11.17 17.70
C GLY A 256 -4.00 10.41 16.94
N GLU A 257 -4.24 10.76 15.68
CA GLU A 257 -5.31 10.22 14.87
C GLU A 257 -4.90 8.96 14.14
N ALA A 258 -5.78 7.96 14.17
CA ALA A 258 -5.73 6.79 13.32
C ALA A 258 -7.15 6.54 12.77
N TYR A 259 -7.21 5.94 11.61
CA TYR A 259 -8.47 5.62 10.92
C TYR A 259 -8.49 4.14 10.59
N LEU A 260 -9.66 3.54 10.77
CA LEU A 260 -9.95 2.14 10.47
C LEU A 260 -11.20 2.08 9.61
N GLY A 261 -11.20 1.28 8.57
CA GLY A 261 -12.35 1.09 7.68
C GLY A 261 -12.37 -0.30 7.06
N ASP A 262 -13.46 -0.59 6.38
CA ASP A 262 -13.59 -1.76 5.54
C ASP A 262 -13.04 -1.48 4.15
N PHE A 263 -12.51 -2.50 3.49
CA PHE A 263 -12.02 -2.43 2.12
C PHE A 263 -12.65 -3.50 1.26
N ASP A 264 -13.26 -3.09 0.15
CA ASP A 264 -13.78 -4.00 -0.84
C ASP A 264 -12.72 -4.30 -1.91
N ARG A 265 -12.21 -5.51 -1.90
CA ARG A 265 -11.18 -5.98 -2.83
C ARG A 265 -11.65 -6.06 -4.29
N CYS A 266 -12.97 -6.08 -4.55
CA CYS A 266 -13.50 -6.04 -5.92
C CYS A 266 -13.50 -4.62 -6.49
N THR A 267 -13.96 -3.64 -5.73
CA THR A 267 -14.19 -2.27 -6.21
C THR A 267 -13.07 -1.30 -5.83
N GLY A 268 -12.24 -1.66 -4.84
CA GLY A 268 -11.24 -0.77 -4.25
C GLY A 268 -11.86 0.33 -3.38
N GLU A 269 -13.11 0.16 -2.94
CA GLU A 269 -13.82 1.14 -2.13
C GLU A 269 -13.53 0.94 -0.64
N LEU A 270 -13.37 2.07 0.05
CA LEU A 270 -13.31 2.15 1.50
C LEU A 270 -14.69 2.49 2.05
N SER A 271 -15.12 1.78 3.09
CA SER A 271 -16.40 2.01 3.75
C SER A 271 -16.28 1.90 5.27
N ASN A 272 -17.35 2.29 5.99
CA ASN A 272 -17.42 2.20 7.45
C ASN A 272 -16.19 2.81 8.16
N ILE A 273 -15.65 3.90 7.62
CA ILE A 273 -14.44 4.53 8.13
C ILE A 273 -14.74 5.21 9.47
N ILE A 274 -14.03 4.79 10.51
CA ILE A 274 -14.12 5.36 11.84
C ILE A 274 -12.78 5.98 12.24
N LYS A 275 -12.86 7.06 13.03
CA LYS A 275 -11.71 7.63 13.69
C LYS A 275 -11.45 6.87 14.99
N LEU A 276 -10.23 6.39 15.17
CA LEU A 276 -9.76 5.78 16.40
C LEU A 276 -9.16 6.86 17.31
N SER A 277 -9.84 7.17 18.40
CA SER A 277 -9.33 8.06 19.43
C SER A 277 -8.45 7.26 20.39
N VAL A 278 -7.16 7.14 20.07
CA VAL A 278 -6.21 6.38 20.88
C VAL A 278 -5.99 7.12 22.20
N PRO A 279 -6.28 6.50 23.37
CA PRO A 279 -6.18 7.17 24.66
C PRO A 279 -4.77 7.74 24.88
N PRO A 280 -4.64 8.98 25.37
CA PRO A 280 -3.36 9.52 25.80
C PRO A 280 -2.84 8.70 26.99
N GLN A 281 -1.56 8.41 27.00
CA GLN A 281 -0.90 7.75 28.11
C GLN A 281 0.10 8.71 28.72
N SER A 282 0.11 8.83 30.06
CA SER A 282 1.16 9.59 30.73
C SER A 282 2.51 8.90 30.51
N SER A 283 3.47 9.64 30.00
CA SER A 283 4.83 9.14 29.75
C SER A 283 5.62 8.91 31.03
N GLY A 284 5.16 9.45 32.16
CA GLY A 284 5.96 9.55 33.39
C GLY A 284 7.08 10.58 33.30
N TYR A 285 7.16 11.33 32.20
CA TYR A 285 8.10 12.43 32.04
C TYR A 285 7.53 13.71 32.64
N THR A 286 8.33 14.44 33.37
CA THR A 286 7.97 15.73 34.01
C THR A 286 7.88 16.91 33.03
N LEU A 287 8.13 16.68 31.77
CA LEU A 287 7.85 17.67 30.72
C LEU A 287 6.33 17.71 30.47
N PRO A 288 5.75 18.88 30.16
CA PRO A 288 4.32 18.99 29.92
C PRO A 288 3.89 17.92 28.94
N VAL A 289 2.69 17.33 29.15
CA VAL A 289 2.10 16.25 28.32
C VAL A 289 2.48 16.52 26.88
N ASN A 290 3.58 15.91 26.48
CA ASN A 290 4.27 16.36 25.30
C ASN A 290 3.54 15.81 24.10
N GLU A 291 3.32 16.67 23.17
CA GLU A 291 2.91 16.44 21.81
C GLU A 291 3.42 15.12 21.22
N MET A 292 4.59 14.62 21.67
CA MET A 292 5.15 13.33 21.27
C MET A 292 4.37 12.10 21.73
N ASP A 293 3.64 12.16 22.84
CA ASP A 293 2.83 11.04 23.33
C ASP A 293 1.55 10.82 22.52
N THR A 294 1.20 11.77 21.70
CA THR A 294 0.04 11.70 20.79
C THR A 294 0.40 11.32 19.36
N LEU A 295 1.68 11.34 18.98
CA LEU A 295 2.11 11.01 17.61
C LEU A 295 1.93 9.53 17.30
N ASN A 296 0.95 9.19 16.49
CA ASN A 296 0.79 7.84 15.94
C ASN A 296 1.76 7.64 14.78
N THR A 297 2.72 6.74 14.93
CA THR A 297 3.82 6.57 13.97
C THR A 297 3.68 5.35 13.08
N GLY A 298 2.99 4.32 13.53
CA GLY A 298 2.85 3.09 12.77
C GLY A 298 1.65 2.25 13.18
N LEU A 299 1.30 1.31 12.32
CA LEU A 299 0.18 0.40 12.45
C LEU A 299 0.54 -1.01 11.99
N SER A 300 -0.11 -2.01 12.56
CA SER A 300 -0.18 -3.36 12.00
C SER A 300 -1.43 -4.08 12.50
N PHE A 301 -2.12 -4.79 11.63
CA PHE A 301 -3.11 -5.77 12.06
C PHE A 301 -2.41 -7.03 12.59
N SER A 302 -3.07 -7.72 13.51
CA SER A 302 -2.70 -9.07 13.89
C SER A 302 -2.97 -10.07 12.75
N PRO A 303 -2.43 -11.31 12.81
CA PRO A 303 -2.65 -12.32 11.77
C PRO A 303 -4.12 -12.60 11.46
N SER A 304 -4.96 -12.64 12.50
CA SER A 304 -6.41 -12.85 12.34
C SER A 304 -7.18 -11.60 11.87
N GLY A 305 -6.55 -10.40 11.88
CA GLY A 305 -7.21 -9.12 11.63
C GLY A 305 -8.06 -8.59 12.79
N ASN A 306 -8.16 -9.31 13.92
CA ASN A 306 -9.01 -8.93 15.04
C ASN A 306 -8.42 -7.86 15.95
N MET A 307 -7.11 -7.67 15.91
CA MET A 307 -6.39 -6.65 16.69
C MET A 307 -5.69 -5.69 15.74
N LEU A 308 -5.71 -4.41 16.08
CA LEU A 308 -4.90 -3.38 15.43
C LEU A 308 -3.91 -2.81 16.43
N TYR A 309 -2.63 -2.93 16.14
CA TYR A 309 -1.55 -2.35 16.91
C TYR A 309 -1.21 -0.97 16.39
N ILE A 310 -1.05 -0.01 17.30
CA ILE A 310 -0.76 1.38 16.99
C ILE A 310 0.47 1.78 17.76
N ALA A 311 1.57 2.05 17.06
CA ALA A 311 2.76 2.60 17.67
C ALA A 311 2.60 4.10 17.88
N ARG A 312 2.93 4.53 19.07
CA ARG A 312 3.26 5.92 19.40
C ARG A 312 4.74 6.00 19.71
N HIS A 313 5.34 7.14 19.60
CA HIS A 313 6.77 7.28 19.88
C HIS A 313 7.20 6.62 21.20
N THR A 314 6.38 6.72 22.22
CA THR A 314 6.72 6.30 23.59
C THR A 314 6.09 4.98 24.02
N HIS A 315 5.06 4.52 23.32
CA HIS A 315 4.33 3.32 23.70
C HIS A 315 3.63 2.66 22.53
N VAL A 316 3.17 1.44 22.72
CA VAL A 316 2.36 0.69 21.76
C VAL A 316 1.02 0.38 22.37
N MET A 317 -0.04 0.66 21.65
CA MET A 317 -1.41 0.34 21.99
C MET A 317 -1.92 -0.78 21.11
N GLN A 318 -2.78 -1.63 21.65
CA GLN A 318 -3.55 -2.65 20.92
C GLN A 318 -5.02 -2.25 20.97
N TYR A 319 -5.68 -2.25 19.84
CA TYR A 319 -7.13 -2.04 19.73
C TYR A 319 -7.79 -3.36 19.32
N ASN A 320 -8.76 -3.81 20.13
CA ASN A 320 -9.57 -4.98 19.80
C ASN A 320 -10.76 -4.54 18.97
N LEU A 321 -10.88 -5.02 17.74
CA LEU A 321 -11.91 -4.61 16.80
C LEU A 321 -13.32 -5.06 17.24
N ALA A 322 -13.43 -6.22 17.86
CA ALA A 322 -14.71 -6.79 18.27
C ALA A 322 -15.29 -6.08 19.50
N THR A 323 -14.45 -5.83 20.52
CA THR A 323 -14.89 -5.19 21.77
C THR A 323 -14.73 -3.68 21.78
N GLN A 324 -14.03 -3.13 20.78
CA GLN A 324 -13.70 -1.69 20.65
C GLN A 324 -12.93 -1.15 21.86
N THR A 325 -12.10 -1.98 22.48
CA THR A 325 -11.32 -1.64 23.66
C THR A 325 -9.84 -1.50 23.35
N TYR A 326 -9.15 -0.63 24.12
CA TYR A 326 -7.72 -0.43 24.02
C TYR A 326 -6.98 -1.11 25.16
N TYR A 327 -5.83 -1.71 24.84
CA TYR A 327 -4.87 -2.22 25.79
C TYR A 327 -3.53 -1.55 25.59
N LYS A 328 -2.88 -1.14 26.68
CA LYS A 328 -1.49 -0.68 26.62
C LYS A 328 -0.57 -1.89 26.58
N VAL A 329 0.14 -2.06 25.48
CA VAL A 329 1.08 -3.18 25.27
C VAL A 329 2.40 -2.90 26.00
N CYS A 330 2.94 -1.70 25.82
CA CYS A 330 4.18 -1.27 26.48
C CYS A 330 4.18 0.23 26.71
N GLY A 331 5.01 0.66 27.65
CA GLY A 331 5.28 2.06 27.94
C GLY A 331 6.67 2.49 27.47
N TRP A 332 7.03 3.74 27.81
CA TRP A 332 8.35 4.28 27.59
C TRP A 332 9.43 3.48 28.29
N ASP A 333 10.54 3.28 27.60
CA ASP A 333 11.77 2.76 28.20
C ASP A 333 12.60 3.92 28.76
N THR A 334 12.57 4.09 30.07
CA THR A 334 13.32 5.10 30.79
C THR A 334 14.74 4.64 31.13
N THR A 335 15.08 3.37 30.83
CA THR A 335 16.43 2.82 31.12
C THR A 335 17.37 3.12 29.98
N ALA A 336 18.54 3.63 30.29
CA ALA A 336 19.81 3.84 29.55
C ALA A 336 19.76 4.27 28.06
N ASP A 337 18.74 3.89 27.28
CA ASP A 337 18.55 4.29 25.89
C ASP A 337 17.34 5.20 25.75
N ALA A 338 17.48 6.45 26.21
CA ALA A 338 16.42 7.50 26.19
C ALA A 338 15.83 7.80 24.79
N PHE A 339 16.25 7.08 23.77
CA PHE A 339 15.94 7.36 22.38
C PHE A 339 15.17 6.25 21.66
N THR A 340 14.70 5.21 22.35
CA THR A 340 13.83 4.22 21.71
C THR A 340 12.47 4.80 21.45
N LYS A 341 12.25 5.24 20.22
CA LYS A 341 10.94 5.69 19.75
C LYS A 341 10.39 4.64 18.81
N TYR A 342 9.23 4.09 19.16
CA TYR A 342 8.54 3.13 18.30
C TYR A 342 8.07 3.82 17.02
N THR A 343 8.16 3.12 15.91
CA THR A 343 7.79 3.67 14.61
C THR A 343 6.91 2.69 13.83
N SER A 344 7.26 2.36 12.59
CA SER A 344 6.40 1.46 11.80
C SER A 344 6.38 0.03 12.36
N LEU A 345 5.26 -0.61 12.15
CA LEU A 345 5.02 -2.01 12.50
C LEU A 345 4.84 -2.82 11.22
N MET A 346 5.36 -4.05 11.22
CA MET A 346 5.18 -4.98 10.12
C MET A 346 4.86 -6.38 10.63
N LEU A 347 3.79 -6.97 10.12
CA LEU A 347 3.46 -8.37 10.32
C LEU A 347 4.36 -9.22 9.40
N ALA A 348 5.12 -10.14 9.99
CA ALA A 348 5.96 -11.06 9.23
C ALA A 348 5.24 -12.40 8.95
N THR A 349 5.84 -13.21 8.08
CA THR A 349 5.30 -14.52 7.68
C THR A 349 5.27 -15.55 8.80
N ASN A 350 5.96 -15.30 9.91
CA ASN A 350 5.94 -16.12 11.14
C ASN A 350 4.88 -15.69 12.16
N ASP A 351 3.89 -14.91 11.74
CA ASP A 351 2.75 -14.44 12.54
C ASP A 351 3.10 -13.51 13.71
N LYS A 352 4.30 -12.94 13.70
CA LYS A 352 4.75 -11.96 14.69
C LYS A 352 4.78 -10.55 14.10
N ILE A 353 4.57 -9.55 14.95
CA ILE A 353 4.70 -8.15 14.56
C ILE A 353 6.05 -7.60 15.02
N TYR A 354 6.80 -7.04 14.09
CA TYR A 354 8.09 -6.41 14.34
C TYR A 354 7.95 -4.89 14.32
N ILE A 355 8.58 -4.24 15.29
CA ILE A 355 8.45 -2.81 15.52
C ILE A 355 9.81 -2.16 15.34
N GLY A 356 9.90 -1.24 14.39
CA GLY A 356 11.08 -0.45 14.13
C GLY A 356 11.27 0.66 15.15
N ASN A 357 12.50 1.22 15.17
CA ASN A 357 12.87 2.33 16.03
C ASN A 357 13.27 3.57 15.22
N PHE A 358 12.96 4.74 15.73
CA PHE A 358 13.26 6.00 15.05
C PHE A 358 14.75 6.38 15.11
N HIS A 359 15.47 5.97 16.13
CA HIS A 359 16.82 6.44 16.38
C HIS A 359 17.89 5.61 15.66
N GLY A 360 18.82 6.30 14.98
CA GLY A 360 19.87 5.66 14.17
C GLY A 360 20.92 4.85 14.94
N THR A 361 20.93 4.95 16.25
CA THR A 361 21.84 4.15 17.10
C THR A 361 21.16 2.90 17.66
N CYS A 362 19.84 2.77 17.56
CA CYS A 362 19.12 1.59 18.06
C CYS A 362 19.35 0.41 17.11
N LYS A 363 20.03 -0.63 17.59
CA LYS A 363 20.38 -1.84 16.82
C LYS A 363 19.36 -2.98 16.98
N GLN A 364 18.23 -2.71 17.59
CA GLN A 364 17.28 -3.74 18.00
C GLN A 364 15.86 -3.36 17.59
N MET A 365 15.09 -4.34 17.16
CA MET A 365 13.65 -4.22 16.99
C MET A 365 12.92 -4.85 18.18
N SER A 366 11.73 -4.34 18.50
CA SER A 366 10.83 -4.97 19.44
C SER A 366 9.90 -5.93 18.69
N VAL A 367 9.36 -6.91 19.42
CA VAL A 367 8.54 -7.98 18.83
C VAL A 367 7.28 -8.18 19.65
N ILE A 368 6.17 -8.43 18.98
CA ILE A 368 4.93 -8.93 19.58
C ILE A 368 4.80 -10.38 19.10
N ASP A 369 4.95 -11.33 20.04
CA ASP A 369 5.02 -12.75 19.71
C ASP A 369 3.66 -13.38 19.45
N ASN A 370 2.62 -12.95 20.15
CA ASN A 370 1.26 -13.49 20.07
C ASN A 370 0.24 -12.38 19.74
N PRO A 371 0.27 -11.82 18.52
CA PRO A 371 -0.49 -10.60 18.21
C PRO A 371 -2.01 -10.75 18.29
N ASP A 372 -2.55 -11.97 18.20
CA ASP A 372 -3.98 -12.23 18.29
C ASP A 372 -4.50 -12.30 19.74
N VAL A 373 -3.60 -12.27 20.71
CA VAL A 373 -3.97 -12.36 22.13
C VAL A 373 -4.17 -10.95 22.72
N PRO A 374 -5.31 -10.68 23.39
CA PRO A 374 -5.58 -9.37 23.99
C PRO A 374 -4.64 -9.04 25.16
N GLY A 375 -4.30 -7.77 25.29
CA GLY A 375 -3.56 -7.21 26.41
C GLY A 375 -2.17 -7.80 26.62
N PRO A 376 -1.74 -8.04 27.88
CA PRO A 376 -0.38 -8.53 28.18
C PRO A 376 -0.06 -9.90 27.59
N GLY A 377 -1.09 -10.70 27.27
CA GLY A 377 -0.94 -12.01 26.64
C GLY A 377 -0.37 -11.97 25.24
N CYS A 378 -0.36 -10.79 24.59
CA CYS A 378 0.28 -10.61 23.29
C CYS A 378 1.81 -10.81 23.34
N ASN A 379 2.39 -10.91 24.53
CA ASN A 379 3.80 -11.17 24.78
C ASN A 379 4.73 -10.21 24.03
N PHE A 380 4.67 -8.94 24.40
CA PHE A 380 5.55 -7.91 23.87
C PHE A 380 6.97 -8.09 24.42
N CYS A 381 7.92 -8.22 23.51
CA CYS A 381 9.33 -8.30 23.86
C CYS A 381 10.08 -7.07 23.35
N ARG A 382 10.59 -6.26 24.30
CA ARG A 382 11.31 -5.03 24.00
C ARG A 382 12.72 -5.33 23.52
N LYS A 383 13.10 -4.81 22.34
CA LYS A 383 14.48 -4.93 21.81
C LYS A 383 15.00 -6.37 21.69
N CYS A 384 14.11 -7.34 21.46
CA CYS A 384 14.48 -8.77 21.46
C CYS A 384 15.18 -9.20 20.20
N LEU A 385 14.88 -8.57 19.06
CA LEU A 385 15.54 -8.86 17.83
C LEU A 385 16.75 -7.95 17.66
N ARG A 386 17.92 -8.45 18.02
CA ARG A 386 19.16 -7.72 17.85
C ARG A 386 19.60 -7.81 16.39
N SER A 387 19.65 -6.66 15.71
CA SER A 387 20.32 -6.59 14.41
C SER A 387 21.82 -6.79 14.58
N ILE A 388 22.43 -7.52 13.65
CA ILE A 388 23.89 -7.70 13.59
C ILE A 388 24.57 -6.40 13.12
N SER A 389 23.78 -5.41 12.71
CA SER A 389 24.28 -4.13 12.19
C SER A 389 25.20 -3.41 13.16
N VAL A 390 26.37 -3.01 12.67
CA VAL A 390 27.28 -2.10 13.37
C VAL A 390 26.68 -0.69 13.47
N TYR A 391 25.78 -0.34 12.54
CA TYR A 391 25.04 0.92 12.46
C TYR A 391 23.57 0.67 12.81
N GLY A 392 22.95 1.60 13.49
CA GLY A 392 21.60 1.46 14.01
C GLY A 392 20.54 1.03 12.97
N VAL A 393 19.48 0.41 13.43
CA VAL A 393 18.31 0.05 12.62
C VAL A 393 17.51 1.33 12.35
N LEU A 394 18.07 2.21 11.52
CA LEU A 394 17.31 3.34 10.97
C LEU A 394 16.28 2.87 9.94
N SER A 395 16.53 1.69 9.36
CA SER A 395 15.60 1.15 8.41
C SER A 395 14.49 0.43 9.15
N MET A 396 13.31 0.87 8.88
CA MET A 396 12.08 0.20 9.16
C MET A 396 12.03 -1.16 8.47
N PRO A 397 11.17 -2.06 8.92
CA PRO A 397 10.79 -3.19 8.08
C PRO A 397 10.45 -2.72 6.67
N PRO A 398 10.85 -3.46 5.62
CA PRO A 398 10.59 -3.05 4.25
C PRO A 398 9.08 -2.93 4.00
N CYS A 399 8.71 -1.99 3.15
CA CYS A 399 7.32 -1.85 2.72
C CYS A 399 6.97 -3.01 1.78
N MET A 400 6.12 -3.91 2.26
CA MET A 400 5.66 -5.07 1.50
C MET A 400 4.15 -5.24 1.66
N PRO A 401 3.39 -5.31 0.57
CA PRO A 401 1.98 -5.68 0.64
C PRO A 401 1.82 -7.15 1.07
N ASN A 402 0.60 -7.54 1.41
CA ASN A 402 0.30 -8.93 1.74
C ASN A 402 0.34 -9.81 0.48
N TYR A 403 1.49 -10.40 0.21
CA TYR A 403 1.71 -11.23 -0.98
C TYR A 403 0.95 -12.55 -0.98
N GLU A 404 0.60 -13.07 0.21
CA GLU A 404 -0.05 -14.38 0.37
C GLU A 404 -1.56 -14.34 0.07
N LEU A 405 -2.10 -13.15 -0.13
CA LEU A 405 -3.53 -12.97 -0.32
C LEU A 405 -3.96 -13.46 -1.71
N GLY A 406 -4.71 -14.55 -1.74
CA GLY A 406 -5.27 -15.15 -2.95
C GLY A 406 -6.60 -14.53 -3.40
N ALA A 407 -7.29 -15.21 -4.31
CA ALA A 407 -8.65 -14.85 -4.72
C ALA A 407 -9.61 -14.94 -3.54
N SER A 408 -10.58 -14.01 -3.48
CA SER A 408 -11.57 -13.97 -2.38
C SER A 408 -12.71 -14.98 -2.55
N GLY A 409 -12.81 -15.61 -3.71
CA GLY A 409 -13.97 -16.43 -4.09
C GLY A 409 -15.23 -15.60 -4.45
N GLN A 410 -15.18 -14.29 -4.30
CA GLN A 410 -16.26 -13.40 -4.73
C GLN A 410 -16.23 -13.21 -6.25
N THR A 411 -17.37 -13.28 -6.88
CA THR A 411 -17.52 -12.86 -8.28
C THR A 411 -17.52 -11.34 -8.32
N CYS A 412 -16.37 -10.75 -8.66
CA CYS A 412 -16.34 -9.33 -8.95
C CYS A 412 -16.99 -9.08 -10.32
N TRP A 413 -17.89 -8.13 -10.37
CA TRP A 413 -18.34 -7.61 -11.66
C TRP A 413 -17.11 -6.99 -12.34
N PRO A 414 -16.96 -7.16 -13.68
CA PRO A 414 -15.82 -6.56 -14.36
C PRO A 414 -15.80 -5.05 -14.07
N LEU A 415 -14.70 -4.60 -13.46
CA LEU A 415 -14.43 -3.18 -13.36
C LEU A 415 -14.33 -2.67 -14.80
N MET A 416 -15.27 -1.83 -15.20
CA MET A 416 -15.19 -1.21 -16.52
C MET A 416 -13.86 -0.49 -16.63
N ASN A 417 -13.09 -0.81 -17.68
CA ASN A 417 -11.83 -0.17 -17.97
C ASN A 417 -12.08 1.30 -18.30
N GLU A 418 -11.91 2.19 -17.32
CA GLU A 418 -11.62 3.59 -17.65
C GLU A 418 -10.14 3.63 -18.01
N GLU A 419 -9.83 3.73 -19.29
CA GLU A 419 -8.46 3.95 -19.75
C GLU A 419 -7.91 5.22 -19.12
N VAL A 420 -6.66 5.16 -18.68
CA VAL A 420 -5.90 6.35 -18.32
C VAL A 420 -5.80 7.19 -19.59
N ALA A 421 -6.46 8.33 -19.60
CA ALA A 421 -6.44 9.26 -20.70
C ALA A 421 -5.02 9.79 -20.97
N GLY A 422 -4.34 9.13 -21.89
CA GLY A 422 -3.30 9.78 -22.66
C GLY A 422 -4.02 10.61 -23.74
N ASN A 423 -4.02 11.93 -23.55
CA ASN A 423 -4.54 12.97 -24.46
C ASN A 423 -6.06 13.03 -24.68
N ASN A 424 -6.71 13.88 -23.87
CA ASN A 424 -7.80 14.80 -24.16
C ASN A 424 -8.67 14.53 -25.40
N THR A 425 -9.74 13.78 -25.22
CA THR A 425 -11.11 14.17 -25.55
C THR A 425 -12.07 13.33 -24.69
N SER A 426 -12.15 13.63 -23.38
CA SER A 426 -13.13 12.98 -22.50
C SER A 426 -14.53 13.38 -22.96
N TRP A 427 -15.28 12.43 -23.50
CA TRP A 427 -16.70 12.63 -23.70
C TRP A 427 -17.44 12.59 -22.35
N GLU A 428 -18.55 13.30 -22.29
CA GLU A 428 -19.32 13.45 -21.05
C GLU A 428 -20.75 12.97 -21.26
N VAL A 429 -21.33 12.44 -20.17
CA VAL A 429 -22.74 12.04 -20.10
C VAL A 429 -23.41 12.84 -19.01
N TYR A 430 -24.39 13.65 -19.35
CA TYR A 430 -25.07 14.54 -18.42
C TYR A 430 -26.55 14.78 -18.78
N PRO A 431 -27.38 15.17 -17.80
CA PRO A 431 -27.12 15.13 -16.37
C PRO A 431 -26.94 13.69 -15.87
N ASN A 432 -26.21 13.53 -14.80
CA ASN A 432 -26.06 12.25 -14.13
C ASN A 432 -26.01 12.50 -12.60
N PRO A 433 -27.08 12.21 -11.84
CA PRO A 433 -28.32 11.49 -12.25
C PRO A 433 -29.17 12.20 -13.29
N ALA A 434 -29.89 11.41 -14.09
CA ALA A 434 -30.74 11.87 -15.18
C ALA A 434 -32.23 11.69 -14.89
N GLN A 435 -33.02 12.68 -15.31
CA GLN A 435 -34.48 12.64 -15.28
C GLN A 435 -34.98 12.98 -16.69
N GLY A 436 -35.38 11.95 -17.44
CA GLY A 436 -35.98 12.12 -18.77
C GLY A 436 -34.99 12.02 -19.93
N VAL A 437 -33.90 12.79 -19.98
CA VAL A 437 -32.94 12.78 -21.10
C VAL A 437 -31.51 12.77 -20.61
N VAL A 438 -30.70 12.02 -21.32
CA VAL A 438 -29.23 11.96 -21.13
C VAL A 438 -28.54 12.50 -22.38
N TYR A 439 -27.67 13.50 -22.23
CA TYR A 439 -26.86 14.06 -23.30
C TYR A 439 -25.45 13.48 -23.29
N ILE A 440 -24.88 13.38 -24.52
CA ILE A 440 -23.52 12.89 -24.73
C ILE A 440 -22.74 13.98 -25.47
N LYS A 441 -21.68 14.50 -24.86
CA LYS A 441 -20.83 15.57 -25.36
C LYS A 441 -19.53 15.02 -25.91
N HIS A 442 -18.97 15.65 -26.94
CA HIS A 442 -17.67 15.34 -27.56
C HIS A 442 -17.53 14.03 -28.35
N LYS A 443 -18.64 13.34 -28.70
CA LYS A 443 -18.61 12.15 -29.57
C LYS A 443 -19.61 12.29 -30.73
N GLU A 444 -19.55 13.41 -31.44
CA GLU A 444 -20.45 13.67 -32.57
C GLU A 444 -20.22 12.66 -33.71
N GLY A 445 -21.31 12.23 -34.35
CA GLY A 445 -21.27 11.32 -35.50
C GLY A 445 -20.92 9.85 -35.18
N LYS A 446 -20.68 9.51 -33.90
CA LYS A 446 -20.41 8.12 -33.47
C LYS A 446 -21.67 7.41 -33.03
N THR A 447 -21.72 6.10 -33.22
CA THR A 447 -22.80 5.25 -32.69
C THR A 447 -22.70 5.16 -31.17
N LYS A 448 -23.79 5.41 -30.49
CA LYS A 448 -23.91 5.32 -29.04
C LYS A 448 -24.97 4.27 -28.69
N ARG A 449 -24.71 3.47 -27.67
CA ARG A 449 -25.56 2.38 -27.22
C ARG A 449 -25.87 2.50 -25.75
N LEU A 450 -27.11 2.31 -25.37
CA LEU A 450 -27.59 2.31 -23.99
C LEU A 450 -27.88 0.88 -23.54
N TYR A 451 -27.32 0.49 -22.41
CA TYR A 451 -27.46 -0.86 -21.84
C TYR A 451 -28.02 -0.80 -20.41
N ASN A 452 -28.75 -1.85 -20.03
CA ASN A 452 -29.08 -2.08 -18.63
C ASN A 452 -27.94 -2.79 -17.89
N THR A 453 -28.10 -3.02 -16.58
CA THR A 453 -27.12 -3.70 -15.72
C THR A 453 -26.88 -5.17 -16.10
N LEU A 454 -27.75 -5.79 -16.91
CA LEU A 454 -27.58 -7.16 -17.41
C LEU A 454 -26.83 -7.20 -18.75
N GLY A 455 -26.39 -6.04 -19.27
CA GLY A 455 -25.70 -5.93 -20.55
C GLY A 455 -26.64 -6.02 -21.77
N GLN A 456 -27.95 -5.92 -21.57
CA GLN A 456 -28.94 -5.91 -22.67
C GLN A 456 -28.96 -4.53 -23.29
N LEU A 457 -28.90 -4.46 -24.62
CA LEU A 457 -29.03 -3.24 -25.39
C LEU A 457 -30.49 -2.75 -25.29
N LEU A 458 -30.66 -1.51 -24.84
CA LEU A 458 -31.96 -0.86 -24.68
C LEU A 458 -32.26 0.11 -25.82
N ASP A 459 -31.25 0.83 -26.29
CA ASP A 459 -31.37 1.82 -27.35
C ASP A 459 -30.01 2.04 -28.06
N GLU A 460 -30.06 2.47 -29.33
CA GLU A 460 -28.92 2.83 -30.15
C GLU A 460 -29.21 4.13 -30.92
N THR A 461 -28.28 5.08 -30.87
CA THR A 461 -28.43 6.38 -31.53
C THR A 461 -27.10 6.90 -32.10
N HIS A 462 -27.20 7.71 -33.17
CA HIS A 462 -26.15 8.55 -33.70
C HIS A 462 -26.24 9.99 -33.19
N SER A 463 -27.38 10.34 -32.60
CA SER A 463 -27.57 11.64 -31.97
C SER A 463 -26.77 11.78 -30.69
N GLY A 464 -26.68 12.96 -30.13
CA GLY A 464 -26.03 13.24 -28.87
C GLY A 464 -26.90 13.01 -27.64
N LEU A 465 -28.00 12.24 -27.72
CA LEU A 465 -28.91 12.08 -26.58
C LEU A 465 -29.63 10.71 -26.59
N PHE A 466 -30.05 10.28 -25.37
CA PHE A 466 -31.00 9.21 -25.13
C PHE A 466 -32.21 9.73 -24.34
N ASP A 467 -33.42 9.32 -24.74
CA ASP A 467 -34.63 9.48 -23.93
C ASP A 467 -34.69 8.34 -22.90
N VAL A 468 -34.51 8.66 -21.64
CA VAL A 468 -34.55 7.73 -20.52
C VAL A 468 -35.79 7.86 -19.66
N SER A 469 -36.79 8.69 -20.11
CA SER A 469 -38.01 8.97 -19.36
C SER A 469 -38.89 7.75 -19.10
N ARG A 470 -38.74 6.70 -19.91
CA ARG A 470 -39.48 5.43 -19.80
C ARG A 470 -38.71 4.33 -19.07
N LEU A 471 -37.48 4.61 -18.67
CA LEU A 471 -36.66 3.64 -17.96
C LEU A 471 -36.99 3.66 -16.47
N SER A 472 -36.88 2.51 -15.84
CA SER A 472 -37.02 2.41 -14.39
C SER A 472 -35.85 3.14 -13.71
N LYS A 473 -36.09 3.68 -12.52
CA LYS A 473 -35.00 4.22 -11.68
C LYS A 473 -33.91 3.15 -11.47
N GLY A 474 -32.68 3.51 -11.72
CA GLY A 474 -31.57 2.55 -11.62
C GLY A 474 -30.31 2.97 -12.34
N ILE A 475 -29.42 2.01 -12.49
CA ILE A 475 -28.12 2.19 -13.15
C ILE A 475 -28.20 1.66 -14.57
N TYR A 476 -27.66 2.44 -15.51
CA TYR A 476 -27.56 2.14 -16.94
C TYR A 476 -26.14 2.48 -17.43
N PHE A 477 -25.83 2.06 -18.65
CA PHE A 477 -24.52 2.28 -19.23
C PHE A 477 -24.65 2.77 -20.67
N VAL A 478 -23.92 3.85 -20.99
CA VAL A 478 -23.80 4.36 -22.36
C VAL A 478 -22.43 3.95 -22.90
N GLN A 479 -22.44 3.28 -24.05
CA GLN A 479 -21.23 2.91 -24.81
C GLN A 479 -21.05 3.82 -26.02
N CYS A 480 -19.81 4.27 -26.25
CA CYS A 480 -19.41 4.98 -27.46
C CYS A 480 -17.93 4.68 -27.77
N ASP A 481 -17.61 4.28 -29.02
CA ASP A 481 -16.23 3.94 -29.46
C ASP A 481 -15.53 2.91 -28.55
N GLY A 482 -16.24 1.92 -28.01
CA GLY A 482 -15.69 0.92 -27.10
C GLY A 482 -15.58 1.36 -25.65
N GLU A 483 -15.71 2.65 -25.36
CA GLU A 483 -15.74 3.19 -24.00
C GLU A 483 -17.17 3.14 -23.44
N MET A 484 -17.30 2.93 -22.12
CA MET A 484 -18.61 2.91 -21.44
C MET A 484 -18.61 3.93 -20.29
N LYS A 485 -19.77 4.59 -20.11
CA LYS A 485 -20.01 5.47 -18.95
C LYS A 485 -21.29 5.09 -18.25
N LYS A 486 -21.26 5.16 -16.91
CA LYS A 486 -22.39 4.90 -16.04
C LYS A 486 -23.36 6.09 -16.05
N VAL A 487 -24.64 5.79 -16.11
CA VAL A 487 -25.76 6.74 -15.96
C VAL A 487 -26.68 6.26 -14.85
N VAL A 488 -27.06 7.15 -13.98
CA VAL A 488 -28.08 6.92 -12.94
C VAL A 488 -29.40 7.59 -13.44
N VAL A 489 -30.49 6.84 -13.51
CA VAL A 489 -31.81 7.36 -13.82
C VAL A 489 -32.64 7.44 -12.54
N GLU A 490 -33.23 8.62 -12.25
CA GLU A 490 -34.02 8.91 -11.04
C GLU A 490 -35.50 9.19 -11.35
#